data_b39d9f928b79cee9896b10ffbc73f328
#
_entry.id   b39d9f928b79cee9896b10ffbc73f328
#
_cell.length_a   1.000
_cell.length_b   1.000
_cell.length_c   1.000
_cell.angle_alpha   90.00
_cell.angle_beta   90.00
_cell.angle_gamma   90.00
#
_symmetry.space_group_name_H-M   'P 1'
#
loop_
_entity.id
_entity.type
_entity.pdbx_description
1 polymer ?
#
loop_
_entity_poly.entity_id
_entity_poly.type
_entity_poly.pdbx_seq_one_letter_code
_entity_poly.pdbx_strand_id
1 'polypeptide(L)'
;LASRDKEGEIPGEALEREMASGRYLELQQQMDRLRGYMGANDIYLAQLDVQELYDFYLEQLEKGMPADISNWNPMTYIMDSYVEPYRFGDMGGMNPEYIEEAVALARSGGRSDSYFISRSAYGYNTSAILPIVLDGETAAVIGVEIPMSTLQKALGDYVSHSILSMMVVTVLCLSFYVHILYRSVIAPINLIAKEAAGFVEEENQISEELAGIHTGDEIQTLSESLLKMEIDINRYIDNLTRVTAEKERIGAELNVATQIQADMLPRIFPAFPGKE
;
A
#
# COMPACT_ATOMS: atom_id res chain seq x y z
N LEU A 1 -20.34 -32.68 37.55
CA LEU A 1 -19.74 -31.99 38.73
C LEU A 1 -19.58 -33.00 39.84
N ALA A 2 -18.31 -33.34 40.17
CA ALA A 2 -18.00 -34.27 41.23
C ALA A 2 -18.57 -33.75 42.57
N SER A 3 -19.06 -34.64 43.39
CA SER A 3 -19.54 -34.29 44.72
C SER A 3 -18.39 -33.69 45.52
N ARG A 4 -18.44 -32.41 45.80
CA ARG A 4 -17.61 -31.76 46.80
C ARG A 4 -17.85 -32.40 48.15
N ASP A 5 -16.83 -32.55 48.93
CA ASP A 5 -16.96 -33.02 50.31
C ASP A 5 -17.58 -31.92 51.23
N LYS A 6 -17.64 -32.17 52.52
CA LYS A 6 -18.24 -31.25 53.47
C LYS A 6 -17.46 -29.94 53.66
N GLU A 7 -16.24 -29.86 53.13
CA GLU A 7 -15.35 -28.69 53.16
C GLU A 7 -15.28 -28.00 51.81
N GLY A 8 -16.01 -28.53 50.78
CA GLY A 8 -16.05 -27.92 49.45
C GLY A 8 -14.91 -28.35 48.51
N GLU A 9 -14.04 -29.25 48.98
CA GLU A 9 -12.94 -29.78 48.17
C GLU A 9 -13.37 -31.00 47.35
N ILE A 10 -12.74 -31.21 46.22
CA ILE A 10 -12.93 -32.40 45.38
C ILE A 10 -11.97 -33.47 45.88
N PRO A 11 -12.45 -34.66 46.28
CA PRO A 11 -11.56 -35.72 46.74
C PRO A 11 -10.50 -36.07 45.70
N GLY A 12 -9.23 -36.10 46.10
CA GLY A 12 -8.10 -36.34 45.21
C GLY A 12 -8.22 -37.62 44.35
N GLU A 13 -8.81 -38.71 44.91
CA GLU A 13 -9.07 -39.93 44.14
C GLU A 13 -10.09 -39.73 42.99
N ALA A 14 -11.08 -38.85 43.18
CA ALA A 14 -12.06 -38.54 42.14
C ALA A 14 -11.41 -37.69 41.03
N LEU A 15 -10.52 -36.81 41.41
CA LEU A 15 -9.71 -35.97 40.54
C LEU A 15 -8.81 -36.82 39.62
N GLU A 16 -8.02 -37.72 40.23
CA GLU A 16 -7.12 -38.61 39.47
C GLU A 16 -7.88 -39.54 38.52
N ARG A 17 -9.06 -40.00 38.94
CA ARG A 17 -9.91 -40.86 38.09
C ARG A 17 -10.43 -40.10 36.87
N GLU A 18 -10.82 -38.85 37.03
CA GLU A 18 -11.31 -38.02 35.92
C GLU A 18 -10.18 -37.67 34.96
N MET A 19 -9.01 -37.28 35.47
CA MET A 19 -7.82 -36.99 34.64
C MET A 19 -7.33 -38.22 33.88
N ALA A 20 -7.53 -39.42 34.41
CA ALA A 20 -7.20 -40.66 33.72
C ALA A 20 -8.27 -41.09 32.70
N SER A 21 -9.41 -40.41 32.65
CA SER A 21 -10.47 -40.76 31.70
C SER A 21 -10.03 -40.52 30.25
N GLY A 22 -10.39 -41.42 29.35
CA GLY A 22 -10.05 -41.28 27.92
C GLY A 22 -10.58 -39.98 27.28
N ARG A 23 -11.72 -39.50 27.77
CA ARG A 23 -12.37 -38.29 27.33
C ARG A 23 -11.59 -37.03 27.74
N TYR A 24 -11.09 -37.00 28.97
CA TYR A 24 -10.24 -35.90 29.43
C TYR A 24 -8.95 -35.79 28.61
N LEU A 25 -8.27 -36.92 28.42
CA LEU A 25 -7.02 -36.99 27.65
C LEU A 25 -7.22 -36.61 26.18
N GLU A 26 -8.33 -37.04 25.56
CA GLU A 26 -8.63 -36.66 24.18
C GLU A 26 -8.87 -35.16 24.05
N LEU A 27 -9.64 -34.57 24.96
CA LEU A 27 -9.90 -33.12 24.94
C LEU A 27 -8.62 -32.32 25.17
N GLN A 28 -7.80 -32.75 26.16
CA GLN A 28 -6.50 -32.12 26.41
C GLN A 28 -5.59 -32.15 25.17
N GLN A 29 -5.54 -33.27 24.44
CA GLN A 29 -4.79 -33.39 23.21
C GLN A 29 -5.35 -32.49 22.09
N GLN A 30 -6.67 -32.29 22.04
CA GLN A 30 -7.28 -31.36 21.11
C GLN A 30 -6.90 -29.93 21.45
N MET A 31 -6.94 -29.53 22.71
CA MET A 31 -6.50 -28.21 23.16
C MET A 31 -5.03 -27.97 22.85
N ASP A 32 -4.16 -28.96 23.11
CA ASP A 32 -2.73 -28.83 22.80
C ASP A 32 -2.45 -28.69 21.31
N ARG A 33 -3.19 -29.40 20.46
CA ARG A 33 -3.11 -29.19 19.00
C ARG A 33 -3.54 -27.80 18.59
N LEU A 34 -4.65 -27.28 19.14
CA LEU A 34 -5.13 -25.93 18.89
C LEU A 34 -4.10 -24.89 19.33
N ARG A 35 -3.52 -25.07 20.53
CA ARG A 35 -2.44 -24.23 21.04
C ARG A 35 -1.28 -24.14 20.04
N GLY A 36 -0.84 -25.30 19.52
CA GLY A 36 0.21 -25.35 18.51
C GLY A 36 -0.14 -24.63 17.21
N TYR A 37 -1.37 -24.82 16.71
CA TYR A 37 -1.82 -24.12 15.48
C TYR A 37 -1.92 -22.61 15.66
N MET A 38 -2.36 -22.15 16.82
CA MET A 38 -2.52 -20.72 17.11
C MET A 38 -1.20 -20.04 17.49
N GLY A 39 -0.17 -20.82 17.80
CA GLY A 39 1.08 -20.29 18.37
C GLY A 39 0.84 -19.68 19.76
N ALA A 40 -0.17 -20.17 20.48
CA ALA A 40 -0.47 -19.75 21.82
C ALA A 40 0.53 -20.35 22.82
N ASN A 41 0.80 -19.62 23.89
CA ASN A 41 1.57 -20.15 25.02
C ASN A 41 0.75 -21.16 25.77
N ASP A 42 -0.53 -20.80 25.99
CA ASP A 42 -1.42 -21.62 26.77
C ASP A 42 -2.87 -21.48 26.32
N ILE A 43 -3.64 -22.58 26.50
CA ILE A 43 -5.10 -22.64 26.41
C ILE A 43 -5.57 -23.42 27.62
N TYR A 44 -6.36 -22.80 28.46
CA TYR A 44 -6.86 -23.43 29.66
C TYR A 44 -8.37 -23.36 29.80
N LEU A 45 -8.93 -24.25 30.51
CA LEU A 45 -10.32 -24.29 30.96
C LEU A 45 -10.34 -24.19 32.48
N ALA A 46 -11.00 -23.17 32.99
CA ALA A 46 -11.08 -22.93 34.42
C ALA A 46 -12.50 -22.59 34.84
N GLN A 47 -12.87 -23.01 36.04
CA GLN A 47 -14.05 -22.52 36.72
C GLN A 47 -13.71 -21.20 37.41
N LEU A 48 -14.50 -20.18 37.15
CA LEU A 48 -14.38 -18.87 37.78
C LEU A 48 -15.60 -18.65 38.68
N ASP A 49 -15.39 -18.40 39.96
CA ASP A 49 -16.48 -17.95 40.84
C ASP A 49 -16.72 -16.46 40.62
N VAL A 50 -17.72 -16.17 39.79
CA VAL A 50 -18.04 -14.80 39.37
C VAL A 50 -18.54 -13.96 40.55
N GLN A 51 -19.23 -14.58 41.51
CA GLN A 51 -19.75 -13.82 42.63
C GLN A 51 -18.62 -13.47 43.63
N GLU A 52 -17.76 -14.43 43.93
CA GLU A 52 -16.58 -14.20 44.77
C GLU A 52 -15.64 -13.17 44.13
N LEU A 53 -15.43 -13.26 42.81
CA LEU A 53 -14.64 -12.29 42.04
C LEU A 53 -15.21 -10.87 42.16
N TYR A 54 -16.51 -10.73 42.07
CA TYR A 54 -17.19 -9.44 42.14
C TYR A 54 -17.20 -8.85 43.55
N ASP A 55 -17.45 -9.67 44.54
CA ASP A 55 -17.44 -9.26 45.94
C ASP A 55 -16.04 -8.80 46.37
N PHE A 56 -15.01 -9.53 45.92
CA PHE A 56 -13.62 -9.12 46.09
C PHE A 56 -13.31 -7.79 45.39
N TYR A 57 -13.76 -7.63 44.18
CA TYR A 57 -13.57 -6.39 43.42
C TYR A 57 -14.19 -5.18 44.13
N LEU A 58 -15.40 -5.32 44.63
CA LEU A 58 -16.07 -4.28 45.44
C LEU A 58 -15.30 -3.94 46.70
N GLU A 59 -14.83 -4.95 47.42
CA GLU A 59 -14.01 -4.78 48.64
C GLU A 59 -12.71 -4.03 48.34
N GLN A 60 -12.07 -4.30 47.19
CA GLN A 60 -10.86 -3.60 46.77
C GLN A 60 -11.15 -2.14 46.40
N LEU A 61 -12.26 -1.85 45.74
CA LEU A 61 -12.68 -0.49 45.45
C LEU A 61 -12.88 0.36 46.72
N GLU A 62 -13.47 -0.24 47.76
CA GLU A 62 -13.69 0.42 49.05
C GLU A 62 -12.38 0.68 49.81
N LYS A 63 -11.41 -0.21 49.70
CA LYS A 63 -10.12 -0.13 50.42
C LYS A 63 -9.06 0.71 49.66
N GLY A 64 -9.31 1.09 48.43
CA GLY A 64 -8.34 1.78 47.56
C GLY A 64 -7.28 0.81 47.00
N MET A 65 -7.46 0.41 45.78
CA MET A 65 -6.51 -0.47 45.05
C MET A 65 -5.06 0.08 45.07
N PRO A 66 -4.01 -0.80 45.16
CA PRO A 66 -4.08 -2.27 45.14
C PRO A 66 -3.89 -2.86 46.53
N ALA A 67 -4.82 -3.73 46.96
CA ALA A 67 -4.55 -4.62 48.08
C ALA A 67 -3.56 -5.70 47.66
N ASP A 68 -2.87 -6.26 48.64
CA ASP A 68 -2.06 -7.45 48.43
C ASP A 68 -3.02 -8.66 48.22
N ILE A 69 -3.14 -9.05 46.93
CA ILE A 69 -3.97 -10.20 46.52
C ILE A 69 -3.12 -11.42 46.15
N SER A 70 -1.85 -11.44 46.57
CA SER A 70 -0.92 -12.53 46.24
C SER A 70 -1.41 -13.93 46.63
N ASN A 71 -2.36 -14.03 47.59
CA ASN A 71 -2.97 -15.28 48.02
C ASN A 71 -4.41 -15.49 47.53
N TRP A 72 -4.87 -14.65 46.64
CA TRP A 72 -6.23 -14.78 46.12
C TRP A 72 -6.25 -15.54 44.80
N ASN A 73 -6.96 -16.67 44.81
CA ASN A 73 -7.01 -17.62 43.71
C ASN A 73 -8.44 -17.86 43.24
N PRO A 74 -9.04 -16.94 42.45
CA PRO A 74 -10.45 -17.04 42.06
C PRO A 74 -10.75 -18.11 41.00
N MET A 75 -9.72 -18.68 40.42
CA MET A 75 -9.87 -19.66 39.35
C MET A 75 -9.50 -21.06 39.85
N THR A 76 -10.33 -22.05 39.52
CA THR A 76 -10.00 -23.46 39.66
C THR A 76 -9.83 -24.08 38.27
N TYR A 77 -8.63 -24.56 37.98
CA TYR A 77 -8.33 -25.16 36.68
C TYR A 77 -9.08 -26.49 36.51
N ILE A 78 -9.76 -26.64 35.39
CA ILE A 78 -10.40 -27.89 34.98
C ILE A 78 -9.48 -28.66 34.04
N MET A 79 -8.83 -27.96 33.16
CA MET A 79 -7.93 -28.51 32.14
C MET A 79 -6.98 -27.44 31.62
N ASP A 80 -5.75 -27.87 31.33
CA ASP A 80 -4.72 -27.04 30.77
C ASP A 80 -4.09 -27.74 29.57
N SER A 81 -3.79 -27.01 28.51
CA SER A 81 -3.13 -27.54 27.33
C SER A 81 -1.62 -27.72 27.52
N TYR A 82 -1.05 -27.12 28.54
CA TYR A 82 0.39 -27.17 28.80
C TYR A 82 0.75 -28.44 29.58
N VAL A 83 1.89 -29.06 29.27
CA VAL A 83 2.22 -30.41 29.72
C VAL A 83 2.54 -30.51 31.20
N GLU A 84 2.72 -29.41 31.94
CA GLU A 84 3.17 -29.46 33.33
C GLU A 84 2.55 -28.51 34.36
N PRO A 85 1.80 -27.43 34.12
CA PRO A 85 1.63 -26.49 35.23
C PRO A 85 0.37 -26.70 36.07
N TYR A 86 -0.80 -26.88 35.47
CA TYR A 86 -2.02 -26.92 36.26
C TYR A 86 -2.80 -28.22 36.06
N ARG A 87 -3.01 -28.91 37.16
CA ARG A 87 -3.84 -30.12 37.19
C ARG A 87 -5.28 -29.73 37.43
N PHE A 88 -6.20 -30.62 37.12
CA PHE A 88 -7.59 -30.48 37.51
C PHE A 88 -7.72 -30.24 39.01
N GLY A 89 -8.36 -29.13 39.39
CA GLY A 89 -8.53 -28.74 40.80
C GLY A 89 -7.44 -27.79 41.34
N ASP A 90 -6.36 -27.57 40.62
CA ASP A 90 -5.38 -26.54 41.02
C ASP A 90 -6.02 -25.14 40.98
N MET A 91 -5.65 -24.32 41.95
CA MET A 91 -6.14 -22.96 42.04
C MET A 91 -5.16 -22.00 41.37
N GLY A 92 -5.69 -21.04 40.64
CA GLY A 92 -4.92 -20.02 39.95
C GLY A 92 -5.27 -18.62 40.36
N GLY A 93 -4.24 -17.78 40.50
CA GLY A 93 -4.37 -16.34 40.75
C GLY A 93 -4.74 -15.56 39.51
N MET A 94 -5.32 -14.39 39.71
CA MET A 94 -5.58 -13.42 38.66
C MET A 94 -4.88 -12.11 39.04
N ASN A 95 -4.26 -11.47 38.04
CA ASN A 95 -3.67 -10.16 38.27
C ASN A 95 -4.78 -9.12 38.55
N PRO A 96 -4.67 -8.31 39.61
CA PRO A 96 -5.64 -7.30 39.98
C PRO A 96 -6.06 -6.39 38.87
N GLU A 97 -5.13 -6.03 37.99
CA GLU A 97 -5.36 -5.12 36.87
C GLU A 97 -6.45 -5.62 35.89
N TYR A 98 -6.75 -6.93 35.91
CA TYR A 98 -7.70 -7.56 34.97
C TYR A 98 -9.01 -8.03 35.62
N ILE A 99 -9.18 -7.81 36.91
CA ILE A 99 -10.38 -8.26 37.64
C ILE A 99 -11.64 -7.62 37.10
N GLU A 100 -11.62 -6.30 36.86
CA GLU A 100 -12.77 -5.58 36.34
C GLU A 100 -13.20 -6.12 34.96
N GLU A 101 -12.24 -6.34 34.07
CA GLU A 101 -12.51 -6.89 32.74
C GLU A 101 -12.99 -8.36 32.82
N ALA A 102 -12.39 -9.16 33.66
CA ALA A 102 -12.80 -10.54 33.87
C ALA A 102 -14.23 -10.65 34.46
N VAL A 103 -14.59 -9.79 35.41
CA VAL A 103 -15.94 -9.70 35.98
C VAL A 103 -16.94 -9.26 34.90
N ALA A 104 -16.62 -8.21 34.14
CA ALA A 104 -17.49 -7.72 33.07
C ALA A 104 -17.73 -8.82 32.03
N LEU A 105 -16.69 -9.56 31.69
CA LEU A 105 -16.71 -10.67 30.76
C LEU A 105 -17.55 -11.84 31.26
N ALA A 106 -17.31 -12.27 32.46
CA ALA A 106 -18.04 -13.37 33.10
C ALA A 106 -19.54 -13.06 33.25
N ARG A 107 -19.90 -11.79 33.47
CA ARG A 107 -21.29 -11.34 33.57
C ARG A 107 -21.99 -11.13 32.24
N SER A 108 -21.26 -10.85 31.19
CA SER A 108 -21.87 -10.59 29.88
C SER A 108 -22.53 -11.83 29.27
N GLY A 109 -22.14 -13.02 29.70
CA GLY A 109 -22.67 -14.29 29.19
C GLY A 109 -22.46 -14.50 27.69
N GLY A 110 -21.65 -13.66 27.06
CA GLY A 110 -21.50 -13.57 25.62
C GLY A 110 -20.06 -13.60 25.14
N ARG A 111 -19.90 -13.54 23.82
CA ARG A 111 -18.62 -13.37 23.16
C ARG A 111 -18.01 -12.05 23.61
N SER A 112 -16.82 -12.11 24.18
CA SER A 112 -16.05 -10.91 24.43
C SER A 112 -15.09 -10.68 23.28
N ASP A 113 -15.09 -9.45 22.77
CA ASP A 113 -14.06 -8.97 21.86
C ASP A 113 -12.88 -8.35 22.62
N SER A 114 -12.92 -8.43 23.97
CA SER A 114 -11.90 -7.85 24.83
C SER A 114 -10.74 -8.82 24.99
N TYR A 115 -9.55 -8.29 24.84
CA TYR A 115 -8.31 -8.94 25.21
C TYR A 115 -7.55 -8.02 26.16
N PHE A 116 -6.73 -8.60 27.00
CA PHE A 116 -5.86 -7.85 27.88
C PHE A 116 -4.41 -8.30 27.76
N ILE A 117 -3.50 -7.43 28.14
CA ILE A 117 -2.08 -7.70 28.11
C ILE A 117 -1.66 -8.17 29.49
N SER A 118 -1.22 -9.43 29.59
CA SER A 118 -0.77 -10.00 30.86
C SER A 118 0.76 -10.07 30.92
N ARG A 119 1.31 -9.81 32.10
CA ARG A 119 2.71 -10.11 32.45
C ARG A 119 2.68 -11.07 33.62
N SER A 120 2.99 -12.31 33.35
CA SER A 120 3.02 -13.39 34.36
C SER A 120 4.41 -14.02 34.40
N ALA A 121 4.59 -15.01 35.26
CA ALA A 121 5.76 -15.86 35.27
C ALA A 121 5.99 -16.59 33.94
N TYR A 122 4.93 -16.71 33.13
CA TYR A 122 4.94 -17.32 31.79
C TYR A 122 5.27 -16.33 30.66
N GLY A 123 5.54 -15.07 30.99
CA GLY A 123 5.99 -14.07 30.03
C GLY A 123 5.04 -12.90 29.82
N TYR A 124 5.24 -12.25 28.69
CA TYR A 124 4.44 -11.11 28.22
C TYR A 124 3.49 -11.58 27.14
N ASN A 125 2.21 -11.66 27.48
CA ASN A 125 1.17 -12.30 26.68
C ASN A 125 0.02 -11.33 26.38
N THR A 126 -0.67 -11.61 25.30
CA THR A 126 -2.03 -11.12 25.04
C THR A 126 -2.99 -12.24 25.40
N SER A 127 -3.89 -11.98 26.33
CA SER A 127 -4.80 -12.96 26.89
C SER A 127 -6.24 -12.61 26.56
N ALA A 128 -7.03 -13.63 26.25
CA ALA A 128 -8.47 -13.52 26.05
C ALA A 128 -9.18 -14.58 26.90
N ILE A 129 -10.32 -14.22 27.45
CA ILE A 129 -11.16 -15.11 28.25
C ILE A 129 -12.54 -15.18 27.60
N LEU A 130 -13.00 -16.42 27.34
CA LEU A 130 -14.30 -16.70 26.76
C LEU A 130 -15.17 -17.45 27.76
N PRO A 131 -16.34 -16.93 28.18
CA PRO A 131 -17.22 -17.62 29.10
C PRO A 131 -17.93 -18.80 28.40
N ILE A 132 -18.04 -19.91 29.12
CA ILE A 132 -18.90 -21.05 28.80
C ILE A 132 -20.17 -20.91 29.62
N VAL A 133 -21.27 -20.64 28.94
CA VAL A 133 -22.57 -20.45 29.61
C VAL A 133 -23.38 -21.73 29.55
N LEU A 134 -23.82 -22.20 30.72
CA LEU A 134 -24.77 -23.32 30.88
C LEU A 134 -25.99 -22.81 31.68
N ASP A 135 -27.16 -23.06 31.15
CA ASP A 135 -28.44 -22.66 31.77
C ASP A 135 -28.55 -21.14 32.09
N GLY A 136 -27.83 -20.29 31.33
CA GLY A 136 -27.84 -18.84 31.51
C GLY A 136 -26.80 -18.31 32.51
N GLU A 137 -26.02 -19.20 33.13
CA GLU A 137 -24.94 -18.82 34.03
C GLU A 137 -23.57 -19.21 33.48
N THR A 138 -22.53 -18.44 33.81
CA THR A 138 -21.16 -18.75 33.41
C THR A 138 -20.65 -19.92 34.25
N ALA A 139 -20.57 -21.08 33.63
CA ALA A 139 -20.14 -22.34 34.30
C ALA A 139 -18.62 -22.49 34.32
N ALA A 140 -17.93 -21.96 33.30
CA ALA A 140 -16.49 -22.01 33.17
C ALA A 140 -16.02 -20.91 32.16
N VAL A 141 -14.72 -20.73 32.10
CA VAL A 141 -14.08 -19.85 31.14
C VAL A 141 -12.99 -20.61 30.38
N ILE A 142 -12.86 -20.31 29.10
CA ILE A 142 -11.69 -20.72 28.33
C ILE A 142 -10.77 -19.51 28.24
N GLY A 143 -9.55 -19.66 28.74
CA GLY A 143 -8.49 -18.66 28.56
C GLY A 143 -7.55 -19.06 27.44
N VAL A 144 -7.10 -18.08 26.67
CA VAL A 144 -6.10 -18.25 25.62
C VAL A 144 -5.02 -17.20 25.79
N GLU A 145 -3.79 -17.64 25.90
CA GLU A 145 -2.63 -16.75 26.05
C GLU A 145 -1.71 -16.84 24.84
N ILE A 146 -1.56 -15.73 24.13
CA ILE A 146 -0.69 -15.63 22.96
C ILE A 146 0.53 -14.78 23.33
N PRO A 147 1.77 -15.26 23.10
CA PRO A 147 2.95 -14.46 23.38
C PRO A 147 2.95 -13.19 22.53
N MET A 148 3.24 -12.08 23.15
CA MET A 148 3.34 -10.78 22.44
C MET A 148 4.39 -10.83 21.33
N SER A 149 5.42 -11.64 21.47
CA SER A 149 6.43 -11.86 20.42
C SER A 149 5.85 -12.47 19.14
N THR A 150 4.88 -13.36 19.26
CA THR A 150 4.17 -13.96 18.11
C THR A 150 3.36 -12.89 17.37
N LEU A 151 2.64 -12.05 18.11
CA LEU A 151 1.89 -10.94 17.55
C LEU A 151 2.82 -9.91 16.89
N GLN A 152 3.90 -9.54 17.56
CA GLN A 152 4.90 -8.60 17.00
C GLN A 152 5.56 -9.15 15.73
N LYS A 153 5.86 -10.44 15.68
CA LYS A 153 6.40 -11.08 14.48
C LYS A 153 5.39 -11.05 13.34
N ALA A 154 4.15 -11.44 13.59
CA ALA A 154 3.09 -11.41 12.58
C ALA A 154 2.85 -9.99 12.03
N LEU A 155 2.84 -8.99 12.92
CA LEU A 155 2.74 -7.58 12.52
C LEU A 155 3.95 -7.13 11.70
N GLY A 156 5.17 -7.51 12.12
CA GLY A 156 6.41 -7.21 11.41
C GLY A 156 6.44 -7.80 10.00
N ASP A 157 6.03 -9.05 9.87
CA ASP A 157 5.93 -9.74 8.58
C ASP A 157 4.88 -9.06 7.67
N TYR A 158 3.71 -8.73 8.22
CA TYR A 158 2.67 -7.99 7.49
C TYR A 158 3.15 -6.63 7.01
N VAL A 159 3.77 -5.84 7.89
CA VAL A 159 4.31 -4.51 7.56
C VAL A 159 5.40 -4.63 6.49
N SER A 160 6.30 -5.59 6.62
CA SER A 160 7.39 -5.81 5.67
C SER A 160 6.86 -6.16 4.27
N HIS A 161 5.89 -7.08 4.18
CA HIS A 161 5.25 -7.45 2.91
C HIS A 161 4.46 -6.26 2.31
N SER A 162 3.80 -5.47 3.16
CA SER A 162 3.06 -4.28 2.73
C SER A 162 3.99 -3.22 2.16
N ILE A 163 5.12 -2.95 2.81
CA ILE A 163 6.13 -2.01 2.32
C ILE A 163 6.73 -2.50 1.00
N LEU A 164 7.08 -3.79 0.91
CA LEU A 164 7.64 -4.35 -0.32
C LEU A 164 6.66 -4.27 -1.49
N SER A 165 5.39 -4.64 -1.28
CA SER A 165 4.35 -4.55 -2.31
C SER A 165 4.12 -3.12 -2.76
N MET A 166 4.06 -2.17 -1.82
CA MET A 166 3.92 -0.74 -2.13
C MET A 166 5.11 -0.22 -2.94
N MET A 167 6.34 -0.63 -2.60
CA MET A 167 7.54 -0.26 -3.35
C MET A 167 7.49 -0.77 -4.80
N VAL A 168 7.10 -2.03 -5.01
CA VAL A 168 6.95 -2.62 -6.35
C VAL A 168 5.91 -1.86 -7.17
N VAL A 169 4.74 -1.59 -6.60
CA VAL A 169 3.68 -0.83 -7.28
C VAL A 169 4.17 0.57 -7.64
N THR A 170 4.85 1.25 -6.72
CA THR A 170 5.40 2.60 -6.96
C THR A 170 6.40 2.59 -8.12
N VAL A 171 7.33 1.63 -8.16
CA VAL A 171 8.31 1.51 -9.27
C VAL A 171 7.62 1.26 -10.60
N LEU A 172 6.61 0.38 -10.63
CA LEU A 172 5.83 0.11 -11.84
C LEU A 172 5.07 1.35 -12.33
N CYS A 173 4.41 2.07 -11.43
CA CYS A 173 3.70 3.30 -11.75
C CYS A 173 4.66 4.39 -12.28
N LEU A 174 5.81 4.55 -11.63
CA LEU A 174 6.82 5.52 -12.04
C LEU A 174 7.41 5.17 -13.43
N SER A 175 7.72 3.89 -13.66
CA SER A 175 8.19 3.40 -14.96
C SER A 175 7.18 3.65 -16.07
N PHE A 176 5.91 3.36 -15.80
CA PHE A 176 4.81 3.62 -16.74
C PHE A 176 4.63 5.11 -17.01
N TYR A 177 4.67 5.94 -15.96
CA TYR A 177 4.59 7.40 -16.10
C TYR A 177 5.75 7.96 -16.96
N VAL A 178 6.98 7.53 -16.68
CA VAL A 178 8.16 7.96 -17.46
C VAL A 178 8.04 7.51 -18.92
N HIS A 179 7.53 6.29 -19.16
CA HIS A 179 7.31 5.80 -20.52
C HIS A 179 6.29 6.65 -21.29
N ILE A 180 5.16 6.97 -20.65
CA ILE A 180 4.15 7.85 -21.25
C ILE A 180 4.73 9.24 -21.54
N LEU A 181 5.42 9.82 -20.55
CA LEU A 181 6.01 11.14 -20.69
C LEU A 181 7.03 11.20 -21.85
N TYR A 182 7.86 10.16 -21.94
CA TYR A 182 8.82 10.07 -23.05
C TYR A 182 8.11 10.00 -24.40
N ARG A 183 7.10 9.14 -24.54
CA ARG A 183 6.40 8.91 -25.80
C ARG A 183 5.50 10.08 -26.22
N SER A 184 4.83 10.71 -25.26
CA SER A 184 3.84 11.78 -25.55
C SER A 184 4.45 13.17 -25.62
N VAL A 185 5.58 13.41 -24.95
CA VAL A 185 6.15 14.75 -24.82
C VAL A 185 7.57 14.80 -25.37
N ILE A 186 8.49 14.00 -24.81
CA ILE A 186 9.91 14.14 -25.10
C ILE A 186 10.23 13.75 -26.53
N ALA A 187 9.73 12.62 -27.00
CA ALA A 187 10.01 12.14 -28.35
C ALA A 187 9.45 13.08 -29.44
N PRO A 188 8.19 13.56 -29.36
CA PRO A 188 7.66 14.53 -30.33
C PRO A 188 8.40 15.86 -30.33
N ILE A 189 8.75 16.40 -29.14
CA ILE A 189 9.51 17.66 -29.07
C ILE A 189 10.91 17.51 -29.70
N ASN A 190 11.59 16.40 -29.42
CA ASN A 190 12.89 16.13 -30.01
C ASN A 190 12.80 15.99 -31.55
N LEU A 191 11.73 15.37 -32.05
CA LEU A 191 11.49 15.26 -33.48
C LEU A 191 11.26 16.64 -34.11
N ILE A 192 10.38 17.47 -33.52
CA ILE A 192 10.15 18.84 -33.98
C ILE A 192 11.45 19.64 -34.03
N ALA A 193 12.27 19.55 -32.97
CA ALA A 193 13.53 20.24 -32.89
C ALA A 193 14.55 19.77 -33.97
N LYS A 194 14.59 18.46 -34.22
CA LYS A 194 15.45 17.86 -35.25
C LYS A 194 15.03 18.31 -36.65
N GLU A 195 13.75 18.19 -36.97
CA GLU A 195 13.23 18.59 -38.28
C GLU A 195 13.38 20.10 -38.54
N ALA A 196 13.11 20.93 -37.53
CA ALA A 196 13.34 22.37 -37.63
C ALA A 196 14.81 22.74 -37.90
N ALA A 197 15.75 22.00 -37.29
CA ALA A 197 17.18 22.19 -37.52
C ALA A 197 17.60 21.65 -38.90
N GLY A 198 17.05 20.51 -39.32
CA GLY A 198 17.38 19.87 -40.61
C GLY A 198 16.83 20.58 -41.83
N PHE A 199 15.73 21.31 -41.70
CA PHE A 199 15.06 21.98 -42.83
C PHE A 199 15.97 22.85 -43.68
N VAL A 200 16.91 23.56 -43.06
CA VAL A 200 17.88 24.42 -43.78
C VAL A 200 19.02 23.61 -44.40
N GLU A 201 19.40 22.48 -43.80
CA GLU A 201 20.51 21.65 -44.24
C GLU A 201 20.12 20.69 -45.38
N GLU A 202 18.88 20.24 -45.42
CA GLU A 202 18.34 19.25 -46.37
C GLU A 202 17.64 19.86 -47.58
N GLU A 203 18.14 20.99 -48.10
CA GLU A 203 17.61 21.66 -49.31
C GLU A 203 16.11 22.01 -49.23
N ASN A 204 15.62 22.39 -48.04
CA ASN A 204 14.24 22.78 -47.75
C ASN A 204 13.20 21.69 -48.08
N GLN A 205 13.51 20.43 -47.79
CA GLN A 205 12.54 19.36 -47.94
C GLN A 205 11.47 19.46 -46.84
N ILE A 206 10.20 19.27 -47.21
CA ILE A 206 9.09 19.27 -46.25
C ILE A 206 9.12 17.98 -45.48
N SER A 207 9.11 18.07 -44.14
CA SER A 207 9.13 16.89 -43.23
C SER A 207 7.80 16.18 -43.24
N GLU A 208 7.75 14.96 -43.77
CA GLU A 208 6.58 14.06 -43.62
C GLU A 208 6.41 13.57 -42.19
N GLU A 209 7.49 13.51 -41.40
CA GLU A 209 7.51 13.03 -40.02
C GLU A 209 6.74 13.99 -39.10
N LEU A 210 6.77 15.29 -39.36
CA LEU A 210 5.99 16.29 -38.60
C LEU A 210 4.48 16.06 -38.72
N ALA A 211 4.02 15.63 -39.89
CA ALA A 211 2.60 15.33 -40.12
C ALA A 211 2.12 14.11 -39.35
N GLY A 212 3.04 13.24 -38.88
CA GLY A 212 2.75 12.05 -38.07
C GLY A 212 2.58 12.32 -36.58
N ILE A 213 2.79 13.53 -36.09
CA ILE A 213 2.65 13.87 -34.66
C ILE A 213 1.19 14.14 -34.34
N HIS A 214 0.57 13.17 -33.60
CA HIS A 214 -0.83 13.24 -33.19
C HIS A 214 -0.93 13.11 -31.68
N THR A 215 -0.52 14.15 -30.95
CA THR A 215 -0.58 14.16 -29.46
C THR A 215 -1.89 14.73 -28.93
N GLY A 216 -2.65 15.47 -29.75
CA GLY A 216 -3.93 16.07 -29.38
C GLY A 216 -3.83 17.29 -28.48
N ASP A 217 -2.64 17.89 -28.38
CA ASP A 217 -2.33 19.00 -27.49
C ASP A 217 -1.53 20.11 -28.21
N GLU A 218 -0.87 20.98 -27.46
CA GLU A 218 -0.06 22.08 -27.95
C GLU A 218 1.14 21.61 -28.77
N ILE A 219 1.63 20.39 -28.55
CA ILE A 219 2.76 19.82 -29.31
C ILE A 219 2.33 19.51 -30.74
N GLN A 220 1.13 18.97 -30.92
CA GLN A 220 0.56 18.76 -32.24
C GLN A 220 0.38 20.11 -32.98
N THR A 221 -0.18 21.11 -32.28
CA THR A 221 -0.36 22.47 -32.84
C THR A 221 0.96 23.07 -33.26
N LEU A 222 2.03 22.86 -32.48
CA LEU A 222 3.37 23.31 -32.80
C LEU A 222 3.92 22.62 -34.07
N SER A 223 3.75 21.29 -34.16
CA SER A 223 4.15 20.51 -35.33
C SER A 223 3.45 20.96 -36.59
N GLU A 224 2.13 21.13 -36.54
CA GLU A 224 1.32 21.63 -37.67
C GLU A 224 1.75 23.07 -38.13
N SER A 225 2.07 23.90 -37.12
CA SER A 225 2.54 25.29 -37.41
C SER A 225 3.91 25.30 -38.08
N LEU A 226 4.83 24.43 -37.65
CA LEU A 226 6.14 24.26 -38.25
C LEU A 226 6.02 23.76 -39.71
N LEU A 227 5.22 22.68 -39.89
CA LEU A 227 4.95 22.13 -41.23
C LEU A 227 4.40 23.20 -42.21
N LYS A 228 3.46 24.00 -41.73
CA LYS A 228 2.92 25.12 -42.51
C LYS A 228 3.99 26.15 -42.86
N MET A 229 4.86 26.47 -41.91
CA MET A 229 5.98 27.38 -42.14
C MET A 229 6.94 26.84 -43.21
N GLU A 230 7.29 25.57 -43.19
CA GLU A 230 8.12 24.92 -44.21
C GLU A 230 7.49 25.03 -45.61
N ILE A 231 6.18 24.74 -45.72
CA ILE A 231 5.44 24.88 -46.99
C ILE A 231 5.44 26.32 -47.48
N ASP A 232 5.21 27.29 -46.61
CA ASP A 232 5.16 28.70 -47.00
C ASP A 232 6.54 29.22 -47.39
N ILE A 233 7.62 28.80 -46.74
CA ILE A 233 9.00 29.12 -47.11
C ILE A 233 9.33 28.56 -48.50
N ASN A 234 8.99 27.30 -48.78
CA ASN A 234 9.22 26.70 -50.09
C ASN A 234 8.48 27.46 -51.21
N ARG A 235 7.22 27.81 -51.00
CA ARG A 235 6.48 28.68 -51.95
C ARG A 235 7.16 30.01 -52.16
N TYR A 236 7.70 30.59 -51.10
CA TYR A 236 8.39 31.87 -51.19
C TYR A 236 9.68 31.77 -52.02
N ILE A 237 10.45 30.70 -51.80
CA ILE A 237 11.67 30.40 -52.56
C ILE A 237 11.35 30.19 -54.05
N ASP A 238 10.32 29.41 -54.38
CA ASP A 238 9.88 29.18 -55.76
C ASP A 238 9.47 30.49 -56.45
N ASN A 239 8.72 31.34 -55.75
CA ASN A 239 8.34 32.66 -56.27
C ASN A 239 9.55 33.58 -56.50
N LEU A 240 10.49 33.58 -55.51
CA LEU A 240 11.72 34.36 -55.68
C LEU A 240 12.55 33.90 -56.88
N THR A 241 12.70 32.56 -57.02
CA THR A 241 13.44 31.99 -58.16
C THR A 241 12.80 32.34 -59.46
N ARG A 242 11.47 32.26 -59.57
CA ARG A 242 10.72 32.65 -60.78
C ARG A 242 10.87 34.12 -61.10
N VAL A 243 10.69 35.02 -60.12
CA VAL A 243 10.80 36.48 -60.31
C VAL A 243 12.22 36.81 -60.63
N THR A 244 13.23 36.16 -60.05
CA THR A 244 14.66 36.43 -60.41
C THR A 244 14.96 36.00 -61.83
N ALA A 245 14.52 34.81 -62.25
CA ALA A 245 14.69 34.35 -63.64
C ALA A 245 13.99 35.26 -64.66
N GLU A 246 12.79 35.75 -64.35
CA GLU A 246 12.06 36.68 -65.20
C GLU A 246 12.78 38.05 -65.30
N LYS A 247 13.31 38.55 -64.18
CA LYS A 247 14.12 39.75 -64.13
C LYS A 247 15.39 39.62 -64.96
N GLU A 248 16.08 38.48 -64.86
CA GLU A 248 17.26 38.18 -65.67
C GLU A 248 16.94 38.13 -67.19
N ARG A 249 15.80 37.46 -67.54
CA ARG A 249 15.31 37.39 -68.90
C ARG A 249 15.01 38.80 -69.49
N ILE A 250 14.25 39.61 -68.72
CA ILE A 250 13.93 40.97 -69.11
C ILE A 250 15.20 41.80 -69.24
N GLY A 251 16.16 41.63 -68.28
CA GLY A 251 17.46 42.31 -68.36
C GLY A 251 18.27 41.92 -69.61
N ALA A 252 18.26 40.65 -69.97
CA ALA A 252 18.92 40.19 -71.22
C ALA A 252 18.23 40.72 -72.47
N GLU A 253 16.88 40.70 -72.52
CA GLU A 253 16.12 41.29 -73.66
C GLU A 253 16.36 42.79 -73.78
N LEU A 254 16.42 43.53 -72.69
CA LEU A 254 16.71 44.96 -72.68
C LEU A 254 18.14 45.28 -73.18
N ASN A 255 19.10 44.45 -72.75
CA ASN A 255 20.48 44.56 -73.18
C ASN A 255 20.63 44.35 -74.70
N VAL A 256 19.97 43.31 -75.23
CA VAL A 256 19.93 43.04 -76.69
C VAL A 256 19.25 44.19 -77.43
N ALA A 257 18.12 44.70 -76.92
CA ALA A 257 17.43 45.83 -77.53
C ALA A 257 18.30 47.07 -77.51
N THR A 258 19.02 47.35 -76.43
CA THR A 258 19.94 48.46 -76.28
C THR A 258 21.12 48.33 -77.28
N GLN A 259 21.64 47.12 -77.45
CA GLN A 259 22.69 46.81 -78.39
C GLN A 259 22.22 47.07 -79.86
N ILE A 260 21.02 46.57 -80.20
CA ILE A 260 20.42 46.79 -81.49
C ILE A 260 20.22 48.29 -81.74
N GLN A 261 19.72 49.04 -80.78
CA GLN A 261 19.58 50.49 -80.89
C GLN A 261 20.93 51.21 -81.09
N ALA A 262 21.97 50.82 -80.38
CA ALA A 262 23.31 51.34 -80.48
C ALA A 262 23.92 51.06 -81.85
N ASP A 263 23.67 49.87 -82.39
CA ASP A 263 24.15 49.47 -83.71
C ASP A 263 23.38 50.14 -84.87
N MET A 264 22.12 50.55 -84.65
CA MET A 264 21.30 51.27 -85.60
C MET A 264 21.58 52.78 -85.63
N LEU A 265 22.20 53.34 -84.60
CA LEU A 265 22.57 54.75 -84.59
C LEU A 265 23.79 54.98 -85.47
N PRO A 266 23.73 55.99 -86.39
CA PRO A 266 24.85 56.28 -87.24
C PRO A 266 26.06 56.71 -86.40
N ARG A 267 27.18 55.97 -86.52
CA ARG A 267 28.45 56.25 -85.78
C ARG A 267 29.16 57.53 -86.20
N ILE A 268 28.67 58.14 -87.31
CA ILE A 268 29.21 59.37 -87.81
C ILE A 268 28.04 60.36 -88.00
N PHE A 269 27.96 61.36 -87.14
CA PHE A 269 27.08 62.47 -87.32
C PHE A 269 27.76 63.42 -88.34
N PRO A 270 27.08 63.74 -89.42
CA PRO A 270 27.64 64.78 -90.31
C PRO A 270 27.80 66.09 -89.54
N ALA A 271 28.92 66.75 -89.69
CA ALA A 271 29.16 68.04 -89.07
C ALA A 271 28.01 68.99 -89.46
N PHE A 272 27.41 69.64 -88.45
CA PHE A 272 26.41 70.69 -88.70
C PHE A 272 27.00 71.75 -89.66
N PRO A 273 26.29 72.05 -90.67
CA PRO A 273 26.77 73.18 -91.53
C PRO A 273 26.78 74.44 -90.68
N GLY A 274 27.97 75.01 -90.55
CA GLY A 274 28.16 76.33 -89.92
C GLY A 274 27.23 77.36 -90.51
N LYS A 275 26.52 78.11 -89.69
CA LYS A 275 25.99 79.39 -90.12
C LYS A 275 27.15 80.39 -90.23
N GLU A 276 27.38 80.83 -91.38
CA GLU A 276 27.98 82.12 -91.57
C GLU A 276 27.13 83.23 -91.00
#